data_51e5b7693f1bd48fe5abfe34a235716b
#
_entry.id   51e5b7693f1bd48fe5abfe34a235716b
#
_cell.length_a   1.000
_cell.length_b   1.000
_cell.length_c   1.000
_cell.angle_alpha   90.00
_cell.angle_beta   90.00
_cell.angle_gamma   90.00
#
_symmetry.space_group_name_H-M   'P 1'
#
loop_
_entity.id
_entity.type
_entity.pdbx_description
1 polymer ?
#
loop_
_entity_poly.entity_id
_entity_poly.type
_entity_poly.pdbx_seq_one_letter_code
_entity_poly.pdbx_strand_id
1 'polypeptide(L)'
;GLSKGIAAGDIVPVLVVSSLTGEGVEDALQKFIDLTPKPASVENYEATNDADEAVELAVDPNGPVAALIFKTIADPFLGMISLAKVISGTLKAGMEVYNSRSGKTEKLGSLFYMRGKSQEDAGEVPAGDIVAIGKLQYTDTGDTLSEKGKALTLPAIAFPQPSYFKAIEP
;
A
#
# COMPACT_ATOMS: atom_id res chain seq x y z
N GLY A 1 9.22 -25.14 -10.54
CA GLY A 1 7.84 -25.47 -10.90
C GLY A 1 7.08 -24.25 -11.40
N LEU A 2 5.82 -24.42 -11.80
CA LEU A 2 4.98 -23.39 -12.43
C LEU A 2 4.91 -22.08 -11.59
N SER A 3 4.64 -22.19 -10.29
CA SER A 3 4.57 -21.02 -9.39
C SER A 3 5.87 -20.21 -9.32
N LYS A 4 7.04 -20.87 -9.39
CA LYS A 4 8.33 -20.18 -9.42
C LYS A 4 8.53 -19.40 -10.72
N GLY A 5 8.16 -19.98 -11.87
CA GLY A 5 8.25 -19.30 -13.16
C GLY A 5 7.27 -18.12 -13.26
N ILE A 6 6.09 -18.23 -12.65
CA ILE A 6 5.12 -17.12 -12.57
C ILE A 6 5.65 -16.02 -11.67
N ALA A 7 6.20 -16.34 -10.49
CA ALA A 7 6.78 -15.38 -9.57
C ALA A 7 7.99 -14.63 -10.17
N ALA A 8 8.79 -15.31 -11.01
CA ALA A 8 9.91 -14.70 -11.73
C ALA A 8 9.50 -13.91 -12.98
N GLY A 9 8.23 -14.01 -13.40
CA GLY A 9 7.75 -13.37 -14.63
C GLY A 9 8.08 -14.13 -15.92
N ASP A 10 8.68 -15.32 -15.81
CA ASP A 10 9.06 -16.16 -16.97
C ASP A 10 7.86 -16.88 -17.61
N ILE A 11 6.77 -17.04 -16.84
CA ILE A 11 5.56 -17.75 -17.26
C ILE A 11 4.35 -16.88 -17.00
N VAL A 12 3.54 -16.68 -18.03
CA VAL A 12 2.23 -15.99 -17.93
C VAL A 12 1.12 -17.03 -18.17
N PRO A 13 0.33 -17.37 -17.12
CA PRO A 13 -0.79 -18.28 -17.27
C PRO A 13 -1.93 -17.60 -18.04
N VAL A 14 -2.55 -18.33 -18.97
CA VAL A 14 -3.73 -17.89 -19.70
C VAL A 14 -4.91 -18.73 -19.25
N LEU A 15 -5.96 -18.08 -18.75
CA LEU A 15 -7.18 -18.72 -18.26
C LEU A 15 -8.36 -18.29 -19.14
N VAL A 16 -9.21 -19.26 -19.49
CA VAL A 16 -10.41 -19.01 -20.29
C VAL A 16 -11.62 -18.98 -19.36
N VAL A 17 -12.31 -17.86 -19.33
CA VAL A 17 -13.47 -17.65 -18.45
C VAL A 17 -14.60 -16.93 -19.19
N SER A 18 -15.83 -17.14 -18.75
CA SER A 18 -16.99 -16.38 -19.20
C SER A 18 -17.63 -15.67 -18.01
N SER A 19 -17.54 -14.36 -17.95
CA SER A 19 -18.18 -13.57 -16.91
C SER A 19 -19.70 -13.56 -17.00
N LEU A 20 -20.25 -13.83 -18.19
CA LEU A 20 -21.69 -13.89 -18.43
C LEU A 20 -22.32 -15.19 -17.89
N THR A 21 -21.67 -16.33 -18.14
CA THR A 21 -22.18 -17.66 -17.72
C THR A 21 -21.58 -18.12 -16.38
N GLY A 22 -20.49 -17.51 -15.93
CA GLY A 22 -19.74 -17.93 -14.75
C GLY A 22 -18.78 -19.10 -15.01
N GLU A 23 -18.75 -19.65 -16.23
CA GLU A 23 -17.87 -20.77 -16.55
C GLU A 23 -16.39 -20.40 -16.38
N GLY A 24 -15.63 -21.26 -15.69
CA GLY A 24 -14.21 -21.11 -15.44
C GLY A 24 -13.82 -20.02 -14.44
N VAL A 25 -14.77 -19.21 -13.92
CA VAL A 25 -14.46 -18.11 -12.99
C VAL A 25 -13.93 -18.63 -11.66
N GLU A 26 -14.58 -19.64 -11.08
CA GLU A 26 -14.15 -20.24 -9.81
C GLU A 26 -12.77 -20.89 -9.94
N ASP A 27 -12.52 -21.63 -11.02
CA ASP A 27 -11.21 -22.21 -11.32
C ASP A 27 -10.14 -21.13 -11.47
N ALA A 28 -10.44 -20.00 -12.13
CA ALA A 28 -9.52 -18.89 -12.28
C ALA A 28 -9.17 -18.26 -10.94
N LEU A 29 -10.15 -18.04 -10.05
CA LEU A 29 -9.92 -17.53 -8.70
C LEU A 29 -9.05 -18.49 -7.88
N GLN A 30 -9.31 -19.80 -7.99
CA GLN A 30 -8.47 -20.80 -7.33
C GLN A 30 -7.04 -20.77 -7.86
N LYS A 31 -6.84 -20.62 -9.19
CA LYS A 31 -5.50 -20.48 -9.77
C LYS A 31 -4.76 -19.23 -9.32
N PHE A 32 -5.44 -18.11 -9.08
CA PHE A 32 -4.80 -16.95 -8.48
C PHE A 32 -4.26 -17.29 -7.07
N ILE A 33 -5.04 -17.99 -6.25
CA ILE A 33 -4.60 -18.40 -4.90
C ILE A 33 -3.40 -19.36 -4.98
N ASP A 34 -3.43 -20.32 -5.88
CA ASP A 34 -2.42 -21.39 -5.99
C ASP A 34 -1.10 -20.92 -6.62
N LEU A 35 -1.16 -19.98 -7.57
CA LEU A 35 -0.04 -19.69 -8.47
C LEU A 35 0.61 -18.34 -8.21
N THR A 36 -0.11 -17.34 -7.64
CA THR A 36 0.49 -16.03 -7.39
C THR A 36 1.37 -16.05 -6.14
N PRO A 37 2.49 -15.30 -6.14
CA PRO A 37 3.34 -15.20 -4.97
C PRO A 37 2.61 -14.48 -3.82
N LYS A 38 2.83 -14.94 -2.60
CA LYS A 38 2.33 -14.25 -1.40
C LYS A 38 3.15 -12.97 -1.15
N PRO A 39 2.59 -11.92 -0.53
CA PRO A 39 3.35 -10.71 -0.18
C PRO A 39 4.65 -11.01 0.57
N ALA A 40 4.63 -11.92 1.54
CA ALA A 40 5.80 -12.33 2.31
C ALA A 40 6.85 -13.15 1.51
N SER A 41 6.57 -13.53 0.26
CA SER A 41 7.53 -14.22 -0.62
C SER A 41 8.23 -13.26 -1.59
N VAL A 42 7.90 -11.98 -1.55
CA VAL A 42 8.61 -10.92 -2.29
C VAL A 42 9.95 -10.65 -1.58
N GLU A 43 10.96 -10.29 -2.36
CA GLU A 43 12.25 -9.83 -1.82
C GLU A 43 12.06 -8.63 -0.90
N ASN A 44 13.02 -8.41 0.00
CA ASN A 44 12.99 -7.28 0.92
C ASN A 44 12.84 -5.95 0.16
N TYR A 45 12.11 -5.03 0.76
CA TYR A 45 12.02 -3.65 0.26
C TYR A 45 13.20 -2.84 0.75
N GLU A 46 13.80 -2.06 -0.15
CA GLU A 46 14.79 -1.06 0.23
C GLU A 46 14.11 0.14 0.89
N ALA A 47 14.71 0.65 1.96
CA ALA A 47 14.32 1.89 2.62
C ALA A 47 15.58 2.61 3.10
N THR A 48 15.44 3.87 3.50
CA THR A 48 16.48 4.62 4.22
C THR A 48 16.00 4.98 5.62
N ASN A 49 16.90 4.98 6.59
CA ASN A 49 16.61 5.45 7.95
C ASN A 49 16.90 6.97 8.07
N ASP A 50 16.71 7.53 9.26
CA ASP A 50 16.96 8.95 9.57
C ASP A 50 18.46 9.35 9.52
N ALA A 51 19.38 8.39 9.43
CA ALA A 51 20.80 8.62 9.20
C ALA A 51 21.20 8.51 7.70
N ASP A 52 20.23 8.45 6.78
CA ASP A 52 20.43 8.20 5.34
C ASP A 52 21.14 6.87 5.03
N GLU A 53 21.05 5.90 5.93
CA GLU A 53 21.60 4.56 5.70
C GLU A 53 20.54 3.66 5.04
N ALA A 54 20.99 2.84 4.07
CA ALA A 54 20.13 1.84 3.43
C ALA A 54 19.76 0.73 4.42
N VAL A 55 18.47 0.42 4.47
CA VAL A 55 17.88 -0.64 5.32
C VAL A 55 17.03 -1.54 4.47
N GLU A 56 17.11 -2.83 4.69
CA GLU A 56 16.20 -3.80 4.07
C GLU A 56 15.00 -4.08 4.99
N LEU A 57 13.80 -4.00 4.44
CA LEU A 57 12.55 -4.28 5.15
C LEU A 57 11.92 -5.56 4.62
N ALA A 58 11.83 -6.56 5.46
CA ALA A 58 11.03 -7.76 5.18
C ALA A 58 9.53 -7.45 5.30
N VAL A 59 8.71 -8.17 4.55
CA VAL A 59 7.26 -8.16 4.71
C VAL A 59 6.90 -8.99 5.95
N ASP A 60 7.06 -8.39 7.13
CA ASP A 60 6.85 -9.02 8.43
C ASP A 60 5.88 -8.15 9.26
N PRO A 61 4.71 -8.70 9.67
CA PRO A 61 3.75 -7.99 10.53
C PRO A 61 4.33 -7.56 11.90
N ASN A 62 5.39 -8.19 12.35
CA ASN A 62 6.06 -7.87 13.62
C ASN A 62 7.30 -6.95 13.43
N GLY A 63 7.62 -6.60 12.19
CA GLY A 63 8.72 -5.70 11.88
C GLY A 63 8.43 -4.23 12.23
N PRO A 64 9.39 -3.33 11.98
CA PRO A 64 9.17 -1.90 12.14
C PRO A 64 8.08 -1.43 11.17
N VAL A 65 7.23 -0.49 11.62
CA VAL A 65 6.14 0.00 10.76
C VAL A 65 6.69 0.84 9.62
N ALA A 66 6.35 0.43 8.40
CA ALA A 66 6.58 1.19 7.18
C ALA A 66 5.42 0.98 6.21
N ALA A 67 4.77 2.06 5.81
CA ALA A 67 3.67 2.04 4.85
C ALA A 67 3.84 3.14 3.81
N LEU A 68 3.67 2.78 2.53
CA LEU A 68 3.74 3.70 1.40
C LEU A 68 2.35 4.20 1.03
N ILE A 69 2.16 5.51 1.01
CA ILE A 69 0.95 6.12 0.46
C ILE A 69 1.10 6.17 -1.06
N PHE A 70 0.36 5.31 -1.76
CA PHE A 70 0.49 5.21 -3.21
C PHE A 70 -0.61 5.93 -3.98
N LYS A 71 -1.70 6.32 -3.30
CA LYS A 71 -2.83 7.03 -3.92
C LYS A 71 -3.61 7.83 -2.89
N THR A 72 -4.09 9.00 -3.31
CA THR A 72 -5.01 9.83 -2.52
C THR A 72 -6.29 10.08 -3.33
N ILE A 73 -7.44 9.95 -2.68
CA ILE A 73 -8.76 10.11 -3.29
C ILE A 73 -9.52 11.19 -2.51
N ALA A 74 -10.11 12.14 -3.21
CA ALA A 74 -11.05 13.08 -2.62
C ALA A 74 -12.46 12.46 -2.62
N ASP A 75 -12.98 12.19 -1.42
CA ASP A 75 -14.32 11.67 -1.22
C ASP A 75 -15.24 12.81 -0.73
N PRO A 76 -16.44 13.00 -1.32
CA PRO A 76 -17.34 14.11 -0.96
C PRO A 76 -17.82 14.10 0.49
N PHE A 77 -17.83 12.93 1.14
CA PHE A 77 -18.35 12.76 2.50
C PHE A 77 -17.24 12.60 3.55
N LEU A 78 -16.16 11.93 3.21
CA LEU A 78 -15.07 11.61 4.12
C LEU A 78 -13.87 12.56 4.00
N GLY A 79 -13.86 13.39 2.96
CA GLY A 79 -12.72 14.23 2.64
C GLY A 79 -11.59 13.45 1.96
N MET A 80 -10.34 13.72 2.32
CA MET A 80 -9.19 13.04 1.74
C MET A 80 -9.02 11.64 2.34
N ILE A 81 -8.95 10.64 1.45
CA ILE A 81 -8.67 9.24 1.78
C ILE A 81 -7.32 8.89 1.17
N SER A 82 -6.38 8.44 1.99
CA SER A 82 -5.07 7.98 1.58
C SER A 82 -5.04 6.46 1.52
N LEU A 83 -4.69 5.89 0.36
CA LEU A 83 -4.48 4.46 0.21
C LEU A 83 -3.02 4.13 0.50
N ALA A 84 -2.79 3.27 1.46
CA ALA A 84 -1.49 2.84 1.91
C ALA A 84 -1.26 1.35 1.64
N LYS A 85 -0.07 1.00 1.16
CA LYS A 85 0.44 -0.37 1.18
C LYS A 85 1.33 -0.53 2.41
N VAL A 86 0.96 -1.45 3.30
CA VAL A 86 1.77 -1.77 4.48
C VAL A 86 2.91 -2.68 4.04
N ILE A 87 4.15 -2.18 4.10
CA ILE A 87 5.35 -2.91 3.69
C ILE A 87 5.87 -3.75 4.83
N SER A 88 5.96 -3.19 6.02
CA SER A 88 6.45 -3.86 7.22
C SER A 88 5.67 -3.40 8.45
N GLY A 89 5.63 -4.22 9.49
CA GLY A 89 4.90 -3.94 10.72
C GLY A 89 3.39 -4.12 10.57
N THR A 90 2.65 -3.56 11.52
CA THR A 90 1.19 -3.58 11.55
C THR A 90 0.66 -2.18 11.88
N LEU A 91 -0.15 -1.60 11.00
CA LEU A 91 -0.86 -0.35 11.28
C LEU A 91 -2.05 -0.63 12.18
N LYS A 92 -2.28 0.25 13.16
CA LYS A 92 -3.43 0.17 14.09
C LYS A 92 -4.18 1.50 14.12
N ALA A 93 -5.49 1.43 14.21
CA ALA A 93 -6.31 2.62 14.41
C ALA A 93 -5.89 3.35 15.71
N GLY A 94 -5.76 4.66 15.66
CA GLY A 94 -5.30 5.47 16.78
C GLY A 94 -3.79 5.49 17.03
N MET A 95 -2.99 4.75 16.26
CA MET A 95 -1.53 4.76 16.33
C MET A 95 -0.97 6.11 15.88
N GLU A 96 0.11 6.59 16.51
CA GLU A 96 0.91 7.71 16.00
C GLU A 96 1.92 7.21 14.99
N VAL A 97 1.94 7.83 13.80
CA VAL A 97 2.91 7.57 12.74
C VAL A 97 3.68 8.84 12.41
N TYR A 98 4.90 8.67 11.96
CA TYR A 98 5.78 9.74 11.53
C TYR A 98 5.88 9.74 10.01
N ASN A 99 5.74 10.92 9.41
CA ASN A 99 5.94 11.15 7.99
C ASN A 99 7.30 11.81 7.78
N SER A 100 8.24 11.10 7.17
CA SER A 100 9.62 11.56 6.99
C SER A 100 9.74 12.78 6.05
N ARG A 101 8.88 12.89 5.01
CA ARG A 101 8.90 14.04 4.11
C ARG A 101 8.44 15.33 4.80
N SER A 102 7.33 15.29 5.52
CA SER A 102 6.79 16.48 6.18
C SER A 102 7.43 16.77 7.56
N GLY A 103 8.18 15.79 8.11
CA GLY A 103 8.78 15.90 9.43
C GLY A 103 7.76 15.90 10.57
N LYS A 104 6.52 15.46 10.31
CA LYS A 104 5.41 15.56 11.26
C LYS A 104 4.90 14.20 11.70
N THR A 105 4.40 14.18 12.94
CA THR A 105 3.68 13.02 13.49
C THR A 105 2.18 13.24 13.30
N GLU A 106 1.49 12.19 12.83
CA GLU A 106 0.04 12.17 12.69
C GLU A 106 -0.55 10.98 13.44
N LYS A 107 -1.74 11.16 13.96
CA LYS A 107 -2.50 10.07 14.56
C LYS A 107 -3.39 9.44 13.49
N LEU A 108 -3.24 8.13 13.25
CA LEU A 108 -4.11 7.40 12.35
C LEU A 108 -5.56 7.46 12.85
N GLY A 109 -6.44 7.90 11.98
CA GLY A 109 -7.88 7.85 12.23
C GLY A 109 -8.44 6.45 12.00
N SER A 110 -9.61 6.40 11.33
CA SER A 110 -10.21 5.14 10.92
C SER A 110 -9.37 4.48 9.83
N LEU A 111 -9.12 3.19 10.00
CA LEU A 111 -8.55 2.31 9.00
C LEU A 111 -9.69 1.47 8.41
N PHE A 112 -9.74 1.33 7.10
CA PHE A 112 -10.79 0.54 6.45
C PHE A 112 -10.33 -0.06 5.13
N TYR A 113 -10.90 -1.21 4.81
CA TYR A 113 -10.76 -1.83 3.49
C TYR A 113 -11.82 -1.28 2.53
N MET A 114 -11.38 -0.91 1.32
CA MET A 114 -12.27 -0.49 0.25
C MET A 114 -12.72 -1.70 -0.59
N ARG A 115 -14.02 -1.99 -0.60
CA ARG A 115 -14.62 -2.98 -1.51
C ARG A 115 -15.61 -2.28 -2.45
N GLY A 116 -15.10 -1.82 -3.57
CA GLY A 116 -15.86 -0.95 -4.48
C GLY A 116 -16.25 0.34 -3.77
N LYS A 117 -17.55 0.56 -3.53
CA LYS A 117 -18.09 1.72 -2.80
C LYS A 117 -18.29 1.45 -1.29
N SER A 118 -18.15 0.20 -0.86
CA SER A 118 -18.31 -0.19 0.53
C SER A 118 -17.00 -0.07 1.29
N GLN A 119 -17.11 0.29 2.57
CA GLN A 119 -15.98 0.39 3.49
C GLN A 119 -16.19 -0.64 4.60
N GLU A 120 -15.14 -1.41 4.87
CA GLU A 120 -15.12 -2.36 5.97
C GLU A 120 -14.09 -1.91 6.98
N ASP A 121 -14.50 -1.71 8.22
CA ASP A 121 -13.61 -1.25 9.29
C ASP A 121 -12.46 -2.24 9.51
N ALA A 122 -11.24 -1.72 9.61
CA ALA A 122 -10.04 -2.48 9.85
C ALA A 122 -9.37 -1.95 11.12
N GLY A 123 -9.50 -2.68 12.22
CA GLY A 123 -8.89 -2.30 13.50
C GLY A 123 -7.37 -2.29 13.45
N GLU A 124 -6.80 -3.27 12.75
CA GLU A 124 -5.37 -3.40 12.48
C GLU A 124 -5.12 -4.00 11.10
N VAL A 125 -4.02 -3.61 10.45
CA VAL A 125 -3.66 -4.00 9.09
C VAL A 125 -2.20 -4.43 9.04
N PRO A 126 -1.92 -5.72 8.80
CA PRO A 126 -0.57 -6.26 8.78
C PRO A 126 0.17 -5.94 7.48
N ALA A 127 1.50 -6.12 7.50
CA ALA A 127 2.36 -6.07 6.34
C ALA A 127 1.86 -6.98 5.20
N GLY A 128 1.91 -6.46 3.98
CA GLY A 128 1.41 -7.11 2.77
C GLY A 128 0.03 -6.65 2.32
N ASP A 129 -0.75 -6.02 3.21
CA ASP A 129 -2.09 -5.53 2.91
C ASP A 129 -2.12 -4.09 2.40
N ILE A 130 -3.24 -3.74 1.79
CA ILE A 130 -3.58 -2.37 1.34
C ILE A 130 -4.76 -1.88 2.17
N VAL A 131 -4.63 -0.66 2.71
CA VAL A 131 -5.62 -0.04 3.58
C VAL A 131 -5.93 1.39 3.16
N ALA A 132 -7.15 1.82 3.40
CA ALA A 132 -7.56 3.21 3.30
C ALA A 132 -7.48 3.88 4.68
N ILE A 133 -6.89 5.07 4.72
CA ILE A 133 -6.70 5.88 5.92
C ILE A 133 -7.41 7.22 5.68
N GLY A 134 -8.36 7.53 6.53
CA GLY A 134 -9.08 8.80 6.47
C GLY A 134 -8.38 9.93 7.23
N LYS A 135 -8.53 11.16 6.73
CA LYS A 135 -8.24 12.40 7.48
C LYS A 135 -6.76 12.65 7.84
N LEU A 136 -5.81 12.15 7.06
CA LEU A 136 -4.41 12.58 7.18
C LEU A 136 -4.29 14.04 6.72
N GLN A 137 -3.50 14.86 7.44
CA GLN A 137 -3.39 16.30 7.21
C GLN A 137 -2.06 16.73 6.58
N TYR A 138 -1.00 15.96 6.84
CA TYR A 138 0.38 16.31 6.41
C TYR A 138 0.96 15.27 5.48
N THR A 139 0.14 14.35 5.00
CA THR A 139 0.56 13.19 4.22
C THR A 139 -0.02 13.25 2.81
N ASP A 140 0.85 13.17 1.82
CA ASP A 140 0.53 13.17 0.39
C ASP A 140 0.87 11.83 -0.28
N THR A 141 0.45 11.69 -1.54
CA THR A 141 0.82 10.52 -2.35
C THR A 141 2.34 10.46 -2.57
N GLY A 142 2.94 9.31 -2.33
CA GLY A 142 4.38 9.06 -2.38
C GLY A 142 5.05 9.11 -1.01
N ASP A 143 4.34 9.55 0.03
CA ASP A 143 4.91 9.62 1.38
C ASP A 143 5.02 8.25 2.05
N THR A 144 6.00 8.14 2.94
CA THR A 144 6.16 7.00 3.83
C THR A 144 5.68 7.35 5.22
N LEU A 145 4.83 6.51 5.78
CA LEU A 145 4.45 6.52 7.18
C LEU A 145 5.26 5.45 7.93
N SER A 146 5.94 5.86 8.99
CA SER A 146 6.79 4.97 9.81
C SER A 146 6.45 5.09 11.30
N GLU A 147 7.06 4.27 12.12
CA GLU A 147 6.93 4.35 13.57
C GLU A 147 7.64 5.60 14.10
N LYS A 148 7.02 6.29 15.03
CA LYS A 148 7.63 7.45 15.71
C LYS A 148 8.93 7.06 16.41
N GLY A 149 10.03 7.76 16.08
CA GLY A 149 11.36 7.50 16.63
C GLY A 149 12.15 6.38 15.89
N LYS A 150 11.58 5.83 14.83
CA LYS A 150 12.23 4.91 13.89
C LYS A 150 11.86 5.32 12.48
N ALA A 151 12.30 6.51 12.08
CA ALA A 151 11.97 7.05 10.77
C ALA A 151 12.52 6.16 9.66
N LEU A 152 11.64 5.83 8.71
CA LEU A 152 11.96 5.07 7.52
C LEU A 152 11.39 5.82 6.31
N THR A 153 12.11 5.79 5.21
CA THR A 153 11.70 6.39 3.94
C THR A 153 11.82 5.34 2.86
N LEU A 154 10.70 5.00 2.24
CA LEU A 154 10.66 4.11 1.08
C LEU A 154 11.01 4.89 -0.20
N PRO A 155 11.48 4.22 -1.26
CA PRO A 155 11.75 4.86 -2.54
C PRO A 155 10.53 5.63 -3.05
N ALA A 156 10.77 6.85 -3.50
CA ALA A 156 9.71 7.71 -4.02
C ALA A 156 9.10 7.15 -5.32
N ILE A 157 7.80 7.36 -5.50
CA ILE A 157 7.13 7.05 -6.75
C ILE A 157 7.56 8.09 -7.80
N ALA A 158 8.15 7.63 -8.91
CA ALA A 158 8.50 8.49 -10.03
C ALA A 158 7.25 8.84 -10.83
N PHE A 159 6.76 10.06 -10.66
CA PHE A 159 5.66 10.59 -11.48
C PHE A 159 6.19 11.23 -12.76
N PRO A 160 5.44 11.13 -13.89
CA PRO A 160 5.79 11.87 -15.10
C PRO A 160 5.70 13.37 -14.84
N GLN A 161 6.52 14.15 -15.58
CA GLN A 161 6.47 15.61 -15.48
C GLN A 161 5.09 16.13 -15.94
N PRO A 162 4.49 17.09 -15.23
CA PRO A 162 3.23 17.69 -15.63
C PRO A 162 3.37 18.36 -17.00
N SER A 163 2.44 18.06 -17.92
CA SER A 163 2.42 18.64 -19.27
C SER A 163 1.33 19.70 -19.46
N TYR A 164 0.52 19.95 -18.42
CA TYR A 164 -0.56 20.93 -18.45
C TYR A 164 -0.41 21.97 -17.35
N PHE A 165 -0.49 23.23 -17.73
CA PHE A 165 -0.43 24.37 -16.81
C PHE A 165 -1.77 25.10 -16.81
N LYS A 166 -2.25 25.52 -15.64
CA LYS A 166 -3.46 26.30 -15.46
C LYS A 166 -3.18 27.46 -14.51
N ALA A 167 -3.52 28.69 -14.93
CA ALA A 167 -3.49 29.84 -14.04
C ALA A 167 -4.68 29.76 -13.08
N ILE A 168 -4.44 30.11 -11.82
CA ILE A 168 -5.48 30.28 -10.79
C ILE A 168 -5.44 31.74 -10.41
N GLU A 169 -6.58 32.42 -10.56
CA GLU A 169 -6.79 33.76 -10.04
C GLU A 169 -7.45 33.64 -8.66
N PRO A 170 -6.99 34.41 -7.65
CA PRO A 170 -7.55 34.36 -6.30
C PRO A 170 -8.95 34.95 -6.21
#